data_dcb847b0991752521cb76b987e1ff14e
#
_entry.id   dcb847b0991752521cb76b987e1ff14e
#
_cell.length_a   1.000
_cell.length_b   1.000
_cell.length_c   1.000
_cell.angle_alpha   90.00
_cell.angle_beta   90.00
_cell.angle_gamma   90.00
#
_symmetry.space_group_name_H-M   'P 1'
#
loop_
_entity.id
_entity.type
_entity.pdbx_description
1 polymer ?
#
loop_
_entity_poly.entity_id
_entity_poly.type
_entity_poly.pdbx_seq_one_letter_code
_entity_poly.pdbx_strand_id
1 'polypeptide(L)'
;MKKNLWITAMLAVGSVVLAKAQYSSKPPEVSPAPMKPEMTEIWEPEVKVVTPAKVLGDAPSDAIILFNGKNLDQWVSQKDATKPAPWKIVNNDHMEVVPGSGGIQTKMKFGDCQLHIEFSAPDVVESEGQGRGNSGVFFQNRYELQILDSYNNRTYRNGQAASIYKDHAPLVNAMRSPLEWNSYDVVYTAPRFKADGSLDYPARITVFHNGVLVQNNVTINGLTLYIGLHHYPEAHGEDVISLQDHGNKTQFRNIWLRKL
;
A
#
# COMPACT_ATOMS: atom_id res chain seq x y z
N MET A 1 17.19 -44.51 74.41
CA MET A 1 18.08 -44.46 73.23
C MET A 1 17.27 -43.87 72.05
N LYS A 2 17.47 -42.58 71.75
CA LYS A 2 16.77 -41.87 70.57
C LYS A 2 17.90 -41.66 69.53
N LYS A 3 17.72 -42.24 68.34
CA LYS A 3 18.59 -42.05 67.19
C LYS A 3 18.06 -40.84 66.41
N ASN A 4 18.89 -39.79 66.30
CA ASN A 4 18.60 -38.64 65.43
C ASN A 4 19.04 -38.93 63.99
N LEU A 5 18.13 -38.84 63.10
CA LEU A 5 18.34 -38.94 61.63
C LEU A 5 18.56 -37.56 61.07
N TRP A 6 19.75 -37.24 60.59
CA TRP A 6 20.07 -36.02 59.90
C TRP A 6 19.79 -36.23 58.40
N ILE A 7 18.81 -35.49 57.86
CA ILE A 7 18.55 -35.42 56.38
C ILE A 7 19.33 -34.23 55.82
N THR A 8 20.39 -34.59 55.07
CA THR A 8 21.12 -33.56 54.32
C THR A 8 20.42 -33.28 53.01
N ALA A 9 19.85 -32.08 52.88
CA ALA A 9 19.29 -31.61 51.62
C ALA A 9 20.42 -31.10 50.72
N MET A 10 20.68 -31.81 49.61
CA MET A 10 21.53 -31.31 48.52
C MET A 10 20.73 -30.33 47.68
N LEU A 11 21.11 -29.05 47.72
CA LEU A 11 20.69 -28.06 46.73
C LEU A 11 21.49 -28.28 45.44
N ALA A 12 20.82 -28.78 44.41
CA ALA A 12 21.36 -28.78 43.07
C ALA A 12 21.17 -27.35 42.45
N VAL A 13 22.27 -26.61 42.39
CA VAL A 13 22.32 -25.34 41.64
C VAL A 13 22.44 -25.68 40.15
N GLY A 14 21.34 -25.65 39.45
CA GLY A 14 21.31 -25.78 38.00
C GLY A 14 21.86 -24.53 37.36
N SER A 15 23.06 -24.56 36.81
CA SER A 15 23.63 -23.50 35.99
C SER A 15 22.86 -23.44 34.65
N VAL A 16 22.01 -22.43 34.47
CA VAL A 16 21.42 -22.14 33.19
C VAL A 16 22.50 -21.50 32.30
N VAL A 17 23.05 -22.29 31.40
CA VAL A 17 23.94 -21.79 30.36
C VAL A 17 23.05 -21.09 29.32
N LEU A 18 22.97 -19.77 29.38
CA LEU A 18 22.43 -18.93 28.33
C LEU A 18 23.38 -19.02 27.12
N ALA A 19 23.04 -19.87 26.16
CA ALA A 19 23.66 -19.87 24.85
C ALA A 19 23.31 -18.53 24.15
N LYS A 20 24.23 -17.57 24.20
CA LYS A 20 24.18 -16.40 23.32
C LYS A 20 24.38 -16.93 21.90
N ALA A 21 23.32 -16.89 21.09
CA ALA A 21 23.44 -17.06 19.67
C ALA A 21 24.32 -15.90 19.14
N GLN A 22 25.59 -16.19 18.91
CA GLN A 22 26.46 -15.27 18.19
C GLN A 22 26.00 -15.23 16.74
N TYR A 23 25.31 -14.19 16.38
CA TYR A 23 25.14 -13.84 14.97
C TYR A 23 26.52 -13.56 14.41
N SER A 24 27.07 -14.50 13.69
CA SER A 24 28.30 -14.30 12.93
C SER A 24 28.00 -13.29 11.84
N SER A 25 28.56 -12.10 11.95
CA SER A 25 28.51 -11.07 10.91
C SER A 25 29.43 -11.37 9.71
N LYS A 26 30.05 -12.53 9.69
CA LYS A 26 30.79 -12.99 8.51
C LYS A 26 29.77 -13.50 7.48
N PRO A 27 29.87 -13.04 6.21
CA PRO A 27 29.21 -13.74 5.12
C PRO A 27 29.54 -15.22 5.18
N PRO A 28 28.63 -16.13 4.79
CA PRO A 28 28.93 -17.55 4.75
C PRO A 28 30.23 -17.76 3.96
N GLU A 29 31.17 -18.50 4.54
CA GLU A 29 32.39 -18.87 3.82
C GLU A 29 32.01 -19.63 2.57
N VAL A 30 32.33 -19.01 1.41
CA VAL A 30 32.14 -19.65 0.13
C VAL A 30 33.01 -20.89 0.10
N SER A 31 32.41 -22.06 -0.09
CA SER A 31 33.13 -23.32 -0.21
C SER A 31 34.28 -23.17 -1.20
N PRO A 32 35.50 -23.59 -0.86
CA PRO A 32 36.65 -23.53 -1.76
C PRO A 32 36.55 -24.46 -2.97
N ALA A 33 35.52 -25.30 -3.06
CA ALA A 33 35.30 -26.14 -4.22
C ALA A 33 34.79 -25.30 -5.43
N PRO A 34 35.34 -25.50 -6.64
CA PRO A 34 34.84 -24.78 -7.81
C PRO A 34 33.37 -25.12 -8.05
N MET A 35 32.52 -24.10 -7.90
CA MET A 35 31.09 -24.24 -8.18
C MET A 35 30.86 -24.40 -9.68
N LYS A 36 29.93 -25.27 -10.03
CA LYS A 36 29.43 -25.40 -11.40
C LYS A 36 28.16 -24.54 -11.56
N PRO A 37 27.87 -24.01 -12.77
CA PRO A 37 26.68 -23.20 -13.00
C PRO A 37 25.39 -23.88 -12.53
N GLU A 38 25.25 -25.16 -12.79
CA GLU A 38 24.05 -25.96 -12.48
C GLU A 38 23.73 -26.04 -10.99
N MET A 39 24.71 -25.78 -10.11
CA MET A 39 24.50 -25.82 -8.65
C MET A 39 23.67 -24.67 -8.10
N THR A 40 23.46 -23.62 -8.89
CA THR A 40 22.66 -22.43 -8.55
C THR A 40 21.46 -22.22 -9.45
N GLU A 41 21.27 -23.09 -10.45
CA GLU A 41 20.13 -23.05 -11.37
C GLU A 41 18.90 -23.65 -10.69
N ILE A 42 17.80 -22.90 -10.72
CA ILE A 42 16.49 -23.34 -10.21
C ILE A 42 15.53 -23.40 -11.41
N TRP A 43 15.13 -24.60 -11.80
CA TRP A 43 14.29 -24.84 -12.98
C TRP A 43 12.80 -24.90 -12.63
N GLU A 44 12.45 -25.27 -11.41
CA GLU A 44 11.07 -25.44 -10.99
C GLU A 44 10.75 -24.60 -9.73
N PRO A 45 9.53 -24.04 -9.62
CA PRO A 45 8.48 -24.03 -10.67
C PRO A 45 8.82 -23.06 -11.80
N GLU A 46 8.35 -23.37 -13.02
CA GLU A 46 8.48 -22.45 -14.15
C GLU A 46 7.84 -21.08 -13.87
N VAL A 47 8.47 -20.02 -14.38
CA VAL A 47 7.95 -18.66 -14.23
C VAL A 47 6.66 -18.50 -15.03
N LYS A 48 5.58 -18.06 -14.36
CA LYS A 48 4.29 -17.80 -15.01
C LYS A 48 4.41 -16.77 -16.12
N VAL A 49 3.91 -17.10 -17.30
CA VAL A 49 3.87 -16.16 -18.44
C VAL A 49 2.70 -15.20 -18.29
N VAL A 50 3.00 -13.92 -18.34
CA VAL A 50 2.02 -12.82 -18.38
C VAL A 50 2.26 -12.02 -19.65
N THR A 51 1.23 -11.80 -20.46
CA THR A 51 1.32 -10.94 -21.63
C THR A 51 1.28 -9.48 -21.19
N PRO A 52 2.34 -8.70 -21.42
CA PRO A 52 2.33 -7.28 -21.10
C PRO A 52 1.35 -6.53 -21.99
N ALA A 53 0.87 -5.38 -21.52
CA ALA A 53 0.07 -4.48 -22.33
C ALA A 53 0.84 -3.93 -23.53
N LYS A 54 0.14 -3.63 -24.63
CA LYS A 54 0.74 -3.04 -25.84
C LYS A 54 1.03 -1.55 -25.69
N VAL A 55 0.23 -0.87 -24.89
CA VAL A 55 0.33 0.56 -24.58
C VAL A 55 0.73 0.70 -23.11
N LEU A 56 1.65 1.61 -22.82
CA LEU A 56 2.06 1.88 -21.45
C LEU A 56 0.85 2.40 -20.63
N GLY A 57 0.68 1.85 -19.44
CA GLY A 57 -0.44 2.16 -18.56
C GLY A 57 -1.64 1.23 -18.72
N ASP A 58 -1.78 0.53 -19.85
CA ASP A 58 -2.85 -0.46 -20.01
C ASP A 58 -2.62 -1.72 -19.16
N ALA A 59 -3.69 -2.46 -18.92
CA ALA A 59 -3.68 -3.65 -18.08
C ALA A 59 -2.98 -4.85 -18.74
N PRO A 60 -2.06 -5.55 -18.07
CA PRO A 60 -1.53 -6.83 -18.52
C PRO A 60 -2.57 -7.96 -18.41
N SER A 61 -2.26 -9.13 -19.00
CA SER A 61 -3.23 -10.22 -19.15
C SER A 61 -3.76 -10.84 -17.86
N ASP A 62 -3.06 -10.67 -16.74
CA ASP A 62 -3.44 -11.18 -15.41
C ASP A 62 -3.98 -10.10 -14.47
N ALA A 63 -4.23 -8.90 -14.98
CA ALA A 63 -4.79 -7.80 -14.20
C ALA A 63 -6.30 -7.96 -13.98
N ILE A 64 -6.74 -7.58 -12.80
CA ILE A 64 -8.13 -7.37 -12.45
C ILE A 64 -8.48 -5.93 -12.82
N ILE A 65 -9.44 -5.77 -13.75
CA ILE A 65 -9.89 -4.45 -14.17
C ILE A 65 -10.86 -3.92 -13.12
N LEU A 66 -10.48 -2.85 -12.44
CA LEU A 66 -11.32 -2.19 -11.45
C LEU A 66 -12.20 -1.09 -12.10
N PHE A 67 -11.68 -0.41 -13.12
CA PHE A 67 -12.45 0.56 -13.90
C PHE A 67 -11.85 0.79 -15.29
N ASN A 68 -12.68 0.74 -16.32
CA ASN A 68 -12.29 0.89 -17.72
C ASN A 68 -13.19 1.90 -18.49
N GLY A 69 -13.82 2.83 -17.78
CA GLY A 69 -14.71 3.84 -18.36
C GLY A 69 -16.17 3.40 -18.55
N LYS A 70 -16.50 2.11 -18.43
CA LYS A 70 -17.83 1.59 -18.83
C LYS A 70 -18.85 1.54 -17.71
N ASN A 71 -18.46 1.06 -16.52
CA ASN A 71 -19.38 0.89 -15.39
C ASN A 71 -18.61 0.91 -14.07
N LEU A 72 -19.33 1.04 -12.96
CA LEU A 72 -18.81 1.00 -11.59
C LEU A 72 -19.07 -0.36 -10.92
N ASP A 73 -19.22 -1.43 -11.68
CA ASP A 73 -19.60 -2.75 -11.16
C ASP A 73 -18.62 -3.34 -10.14
N GLN A 74 -17.36 -2.91 -10.16
CA GLN A 74 -16.36 -3.31 -9.18
C GLN A 74 -16.40 -2.48 -7.88
N TRP A 75 -17.23 -1.43 -7.84
CA TRP A 75 -17.26 -0.46 -6.76
C TRP A 75 -18.62 -0.41 -6.06
N VAL A 76 -18.60 -0.07 -4.79
CA VAL A 76 -19.78 0.19 -3.95
C VAL A 76 -19.56 1.46 -3.14
N SER A 77 -20.63 1.97 -2.54
CA SER A 77 -20.52 3.09 -1.60
C SER A 77 -19.67 2.70 -0.39
N GLN A 78 -18.71 3.53 -0.02
CA GLN A 78 -17.90 3.33 1.20
C GLN A 78 -18.73 3.49 2.48
N LYS A 79 -19.80 4.31 2.45
CA LYS A 79 -20.70 4.50 3.59
C LYS A 79 -21.62 3.30 3.84
N ASP A 80 -22.00 2.61 2.77
CA ASP A 80 -22.91 1.47 2.83
C ASP A 80 -22.62 0.54 1.65
N ALA A 81 -21.86 -0.53 1.90
CA ALA A 81 -21.41 -1.46 0.87
C ALA A 81 -22.55 -2.25 0.18
N THR A 82 -23.80 -2.14 0.67
CA THR A 82 -24.97 -2.72 0.00
C THR A 82 -25.49 -1.83 -1.13
N LYS A 83 -25.02 -0.59 -1.21
CA LYS A 83 -25.46 0.39 -2.21
C LYS A 83 -24.42 0.54 -3.33
N PRO A 84 -24.85 0.84 -4.56
CA PRO A 84 -23.94 1.12 -5.65
C PRO A 84 -23.06 2.34 -5.34
N ALA A 85 -21.89 2.40 -6.00
CA ALA A 85 -21.03 3.57 -5.93
C ALA A 85 -21.77 4.83 -6.38
N PRO A 86 -21.75 5.94 -5.61
CA PRO A 86 -22.55 7.13 -5.90
C PRO A 86 -21.91 8.09 -6.91
N TRP A 87 -20.74 7.77 -7.44
CA TRP A 87 -20.02 8.60 -8.40
C TRP A 87 -20.60 8.45 -9.81
N LYS A 88 -20.32 9.39 -10.70
CA LYS A 88 -20.85 9.38 -12.06
C LYS A 88 -19.79 9.00 -13.09
N ILE A 89 -20.21 8.38 -14.17
CA ILE A 89 -19.38 8.15 -15.35
C ILE A 89 -19.58 9.29 -16.32
N VAL A 90 -18.49 9.83 -16.83
CA VAL A 90 -18.47 10.95 -17.78
C VAL A 90 -17.90 10.46 -19.11
N ASN A 91 -18.62 10.71 -20.20
CA ASN A 91 -18.22 10.40 -21.59
C ASN A 91 -17.82 8.94 -21.87
N ASN A 92 -18.24 7.97 -21.06
CA ASN A 92 -17.79 6.57 -21.12
C ASN A 92 -16.25 6.42 -21.10
N ASP A 93 -15.56 7.30 -20.36
CA ASP A 93 -14.11 7.37 -20.29
C ASP A 93 -13.62 7.35 -18.84
N HIS A 94 -14.17 8.20 -17.99
CA HIS A 94 -13.73 8.32 -16.60
C HIS A 94 -14.90 8.39 -15.63
N MET A 95 -14.63 8.12 -14.38
CA MET A 95 -15.54 8.42 -13.27
C MET A 95 -15.12 9.71 -12.58
N GLU A 96 -16.09 10.46 -12.08
CA GLU A 96 -15.89 11.73 -11.38
C GLU A 96 -16.57 11.69 -10.02
N VAL A 97 -15.87 12.19 -9.01
CA VAL A 97 -16.42 12.39 -7.67
C VAL A 97 -17.67 13.26 -7.73
N VAL A 98 -18.74 12.81 -7.09
CA VAL A 98 -19.93 13.64 -6.82
C VAL A 98 -19.75 14.21 -5.40
N PRO A 99 -19.41 15.49 -5.25
CA PRO A 99 -19.09 16.09 -3.96
C PRO A 99 -20.18 15.87 -2.91
N GLY A 100 -19.78 15.40 -1.71
CA GLY A 100 -20.68 15.12 -0.60
C GLY A 100 -21.40 13.78 -0.67
N SER A 101 -21.28 13.01 -1.76
CA SER A 101 -21.90 11.70 -1.87
C SER A 101 -21.19 10.61 -1.01
N GLY A 102 -19.94 10.86 -0.67
CA GLY A 102 -19.03 9.94 0.03
C GLY A 102 -18.12 9.18 -0.91
N GLY A 103 -17.10 8.57 -0.33
CA GLY A 103 -16.13 7.76 -1.05
C GLY A 103 -16.74 6.47 -1.62
N ILE A 104 -15.96 5.80 -2.47
CA ILE A 104 -16.28 4.50 -3.02
C ILE A 104 -15.22 3.49 -2.60
N GLN A 105 -15.57 2.21 -2.60
CA GLN A 105 -14.64 1.14 -2.28
C GLN A 105 -14.83 -0.06 -3.21
N THR A 106 -13.79 -0.85 -3.40
CA THR A 106 -13.88 -2.08 -4.18
C THR A 106 -14.76 -3.12 -3.49
N LYS A 107 -15.46 -3.95 -4.27
CA LYS A 107 -16.16 -5.12 -3.75
C LYS A 107 -15.20 -6.21 -3.28
N MET A 108 -14.10 -6.37 -4.00
CA MET A 108 -13.05 -7.33 -3.67
C MET A 108 -12.08 -6.76 -2.65
N LYS A 109 -11.49 -7.66 -1.85
CA LYS A 109 -10.43 -7.36 -0.89
C LYS A 109 -9.06 -7.73 -1.47
N PHE A 110 -8.05 -6.99 -1.05
CA PHE A 110 -6.69 -7.12 -1.54
C PHE A 110 -5.68 -7.03 -0.39
N GLY A 111 -4.61 -7.80 -0.53
CA GLY A 111 -3.38 -7.69 0.27
C GLY A 111 -2.26 -7.08 -0.57
N ASP A 112 -1.19 -7.84 -0.78
CA ASP A 112 -0.07 -7.42 -1.63
C ASP A 112 -0.55 -7.25 -3.07
N CYS A 113 -0.20 -6.13 -3.68
CA CYS A 113 -0.67 -5.85 -5.03
C CYS A 113 0.24 -4.87 -5.79
N GLN A 114 0.14 -4.95 -7.11
CA GLN A 114 0.51 -3.89 -8.03
C GLN A 114 -0.79 -3.18 -8.44
N LEU A 115 -0.85 -1.87 -8.29
CA LEU A 115 -1.99 -1.04 -8.69
C LEU A 115 -1.54 -0.01 -9.71
N HIS A 116 -2.32 0.13 -10.79
CA HIS A 116 -2.26 1.29 -11.67
C HIS A 116 -3.56 2.08 -11.55
N ILE A 117 -3.46 3.40 -11.46
CA ILE A 117 -4.60 4.31 -11.39
C ILE A 117 -4.25 5.63 -12.05
N GLU A 118 -5.12 6.09 -12.96
CA GLU A 118 -5.00 7.43 -13.52
C GLU A 118 -6.03 8.37 -12.88
N PHE A 119 -5.60 9.58 -12.59
CA PHE A 119 -6.44 10.62 -11.99
C PHE A 119 -6.17 11.99 -12.60
N SER A 120 -7.15 12.88 -12.53
CA SER A 120 -7.04 14.27 -12.97
C SER A 120 -7.65 15.20 -11.93
N ALA A 121 -6.97 16.32 -11.68
CA ALA A 121 -7.52 17.41 -10.88
C ALA A 121 -8.60 18.15 -11.67
N PRO A 122 -9.62 18.75 -10.99
CA PRO A 122 -10.63 19.57 -11.64
C PRO A 122 -10.01 20.75 -12.42
N ASP A 123 -10.72 21.20 -13.49
CA ASP A 123 -10.34 22.36 -14.29
C ASP A 123 -10.44 23.68 -13.51
N VAL A 124 -11.39 23.77 -12.61
CA VAL A 124 -11.60 24.97 -11.79
C VAL A 124 -10.79 24.86 -10.53
N VAL A 125 -9.79 25.72 -10.40
CA VAL A 125 -8.97 25.88 -9.20
C VAL A 125 -9.71 26.78 -8.22
N GLU A 126 -10.44 26.19 -7.27
CA GLU A 126 -11.30 26.93 -6.33
C GLU A 126 -10.62 27.25 -4.99
N SER A 127 -9.48 26.67 -4.68
CA SER A 127 -8.86 26.76 -3.35
C SER A 127 -7.34 26.70 -3.41
N GLU A 128 -6.71 26.64 -2.26
CA GLU A 128 -5.27 26.49 -2.08
C GLU A 128 -4.96 25.35 -1.09
N GLY A 129 -3.70 24.92 -1.06
CA GLY A 129 -3.21 23.91 -0.13
C GLY A 129 -4.02 22.61 -0.22
N GLN A 130 -4.49 22.12 0.90
CA GLN A 130 -5.24 20.87 1.00
C GLN A 130 -6.70 20.97 0.50
N GLY A 131 -7.21 22.13 0.22
CA GLY A 131 -8.54 22.33 -0.34
C GLY A 131 -8.60 22.20 -1.87
N ARG A 132 -7.46 21.97 -2.55
CA ARG A 132 -7.37 22.03 -4.00
C ARG A 132 -7.22 20.65 -4.61
N GLY A 133 -8.26 20.18 -5.33
CA GLY A 133 -8.26 18.92 -6.06
C GLY A 133 -7.92 17.70 -5.18
N ASN A 134 -8.44 17.69 -3.95
CA ASN A 134 -8.11 16.71 -2.93
C ASN A 134 -8.93 15.42 -3.10
N SER A 135 -8.28 14.31 -2.94
CA SER A 135 -8.81 12.96 -2.83
C SER A 135 -7.73 12.05 -2.21
N GLY A 136 -7.93 10.73 -2.21
CA GLY A 136 -6.96 9.75 -1.71
C GLY A 136 -7.27 8.35 -2.19
N VAL A 137 -6.23 7.54 -2.34
CA VAL A 137 -6.31 6.09 -2.54
C VAL A 137 -5.95 5.41 -1.23
N PHE A 138 -6.88 4.71 -0.62
CA PHE A 138 -6.66 4.02 0.65
C PHE A 138 -6.45 2.52 0.41
N PHE A 139 -5.27 2.04 0.68
CA PHE A 139 -4.97 0.61 0.71
C PHE A 139 -5.54 0.00 1.99
N GLN A 140 -6.24 -1.13 1.82
CA GLN A 140 -6.93 -1.84 2.92
C GLN A 140 -7.83 -0.91 3.76
N ASN A 141 -8.38 0.16 3.13
CA ASN A 141 -9.21 1.19 3.76
C ASN A 141 -8.55 1.88 4.97
N ARG A 142 -7.21 1.88 5.04
CA ARG A 142 -6.41 2.36 6.18
C ARG A 142 -5.26 3.28 5.81
N TYR A 143 -4.56 2.99 4.72
CA TYR A 143 -3.27 3.61 4.39
C TYR A 143 -3.42 4.47 3.15
N GLU A 144 -3.37 5.78 3.35
CA GLU A 144 -3.65 6.75 2.29
C GLU A 144 -2.41 7.10 1.47
N LEU A 145 -2.52 6.88 0.16
CA LEU A 145 -1.70 7.53 -0.86
C LEU A 145 -2.46 8.77 -1.32
N GLN A 146 -1.93 9.94 -0.99
CA GLN A 146 -2.58 11.23 -1.23
C GLN A 146 -2.76 11.55 -2.70
N ILE A 147 -3.93 12.01 -3.08
CA ILE A 147 -4.21 12.70 -4.33
C ILE A 147 -4.50 14.17 -4.00
N LEU A 148 -3.79 15.07 -4.67
CA LEU A 148 -3.93 16.51 -4.49
C LEU A 148 -3.54 17.20 -5.79
N ASP A 149 -4.18 18.29 -6.14
CA ASP A 149 -3.60 19.19 -7.13
C ASP A 149 -2.41 19.94 -6.51
N SER A 150 -1.24 19.34 -6.66
CA SER A 150 0.03 19.90 -6.18
C SER A 150 0.75 20.75 -7.24
N TYR A 151 0.13 20.99 -8.41
CA TYR A 151 0.71 21.80 -9.46
C TYR A 151 0.70 23.29 -9.06
N ASN A 152 1.88 23.88 -8.86
CA ASN A 152 2.03 25.26 -8.39
C ASN A 152 1.18 25.55 -7.12
N ASN A 153 1.04 24.57 -6.24
CA ASN A 153 0.23 24.63 -5.03
C ASN A 153 1.08 24.33 -3.81
N ARG A 154 1.26 25.29 -2.92
CA ARG A 154 2.05 25.13 -1.71
C ARG A 154 1.20 24.56 -0.58
N THR A 155 1.66 23.45 -0.01
CA THR A 155 1.11 22.86 1.22
C THR A 155 2.22 22.17 2.02
N TYR A 156 1.91 21.54 3.15
CA TYR A 156 2.91 20.77 3.91
C TYR A 156 3.42 19.57 3.10
N ARG A 157 4.70 19.26 3.24
CA ARG A 157 5.42 18.32 2.37
C ARG A 157 4.80 16.92 2.36
N ASN A 158 4.40 16.42 3.54
CA ASN A 158 3.78 15.11 3.71
C ASN A 158 2.25 15.10 3.52
N GLY A 159 1.71 16.10 2.83
CA GLY A 159 0.34 16.18 2.33
C GLY A 159 0.28 16.54 0.84
N GLN A 160 1.42 16.53 0.14
CA GLN A 160 1.49 16.69 -1.31
C GLN A 160 0.92 15.46 -2.03
N ALA A 161 0.60 15.57 -3.31
CA ALA A 161 0.32 14.40 -4.15
C ALA A 161 1.42 13.35 -3.99
N ALA A 162 1.03 12.08 -3.93
CA ALA A 162 1.92 10.93 -3.69
C ALA A 162 2.60 10.87 -2.30
N SER A 163 2.19 11.69 -1.34
CA SER A 163 2.52 11.44 0.08
C SER A 163 1.85 10.17 0.59
N ILE A 164 2.49 9.44 1.49
CA ILE A 164 1.75 8.65 2.46
C ILE A 164 1.29 9.68 3.50
N TYR A 165 -0.02 9.97 3.49
CA TYR A 165 -0.56 11.19 4.11
C TYR A 165 -0.13 11.37 5.56
N LYS A 166 0.55 12.51 5.83
CA LYS A 166 1.16 12.90 7.11
C LYS A 166 2.25 11.97 7.66
N ASP A 167 2.56 10.87 6.96
CA ASP A 167 3.63 9.93 7.30
C ASP A 167 4.90 10.27 6.48
N HIS A 168 4.88 10.06 5.16
CA HIS A 168 6.02 10.29 4.29
C HIS A 168 5.72 11.30 3.19
N ALA A 169 6.60 12.29 3.05
CA ALA A 169 6.58 13.19 1.89
C ALA A 169 7.07 12.46 0.63
N PRO A 170 6.59 12.81 -0.57
CA PRO A 170 7.18 12.31 -1.81
C PRO A 170 8.60 12.86 -1.98
N LEU A 171 9.45 12.10 -2.68
CA LEU A 171 10.82 12.52 -3.01
C LEU A 171 10.84 13.79 -3.85
N VAL A 172 9.90 13.91 -4.79
CA VAL A 172 9.71 15.06 -5.67
C VAL A 172 8.22 15.25 -5.97
N ASN A 173 7.84 16.46 -6.42
CA ASN A 173 6.51 16.72 -6.96
C ASN A 173 6.52 16.49 -8.48
N ALA A 174 5.85 15.46 -8.95
CA ALA A 174 5.72 15.10 -10.36
C ALA A 174 4.31 15.38 -10.92
N MET A 175 3.53 16.24 -10.25
CA MET A 175 2.15 16.58 -10.64
C MET A 175 2.11 17.38 -11.93
N ARG A 176 1.23 16.97 -12.86
CA ARG A 176 0.87 17.75 -14.05
C ARG A 176 -0.16 18.82 -13.72
N SER A 177 -0.39 19.74 -14.66
CA SER A 177 -1.40 20.78 -14.50
C SER A 177 -2.82 20.21 -14.38
N PRO A 178 -3.78 20.99 -13.82
CA PRO A 178 -5.18 20.61 -13.82
C PRO A 178 -5.67 20.17 -15.19
N LEU A 179 -6.61 19.25 -15.25
CA LEU A 179 -7.14 18.55 -16.43
C LEU A 179 -6.17 17.57 -17.12
N GLU A 180 -4.88 17.66 -16.89
CA GLU A 180 -3.97 16.64 -17.39
C GLU A 180 -4.09 15.36 -16.54
N TRP A 181 -4.05 14.22 -17.23
CA TRP A 181 -4.07 12.93 -16.56
C TRP A 181 -2.72 12.63 -15.91
N ASN A 182 -2.76 12.30 -14.64
CA ASN A 182 -1.65 11.80 -13.84
C ASN A 182 -1.83 10.30 -13.64
N SER A 183 -0.74 9.56 -13.47
CA SER A 183 -0.77 8.15 -13.12
C SER A 183 -0.01 7.87 -11.83
N TYR A 184 -0.54 6.96 -11.02
CA TYR A 184 0.23 6.24 -10.01
C TYR A 184 0.40 4.80 -10.44
N ASP A 185 1.66 4.35 -10.46
CA ASP A 185 2.04 2.95 -10.54
C ASP A 185 2.60 2.55 -9.17
N VAL A 186 1.93 1.64 -8.51
CA VAL A 186 2.15 1.33 -7.09
C VAL A 186 2.49 -0.14 -6.91
N VAL A 187 3.51 -0.43 -6.11
CA VAL A 187 3.73 -1.74 -5.50
C VAL A 187 3.47 -1.60 -4.02
N TYR A 188 2.46 -2.31 -3.54
CA TYR A 188 2.06 -2.32 -2.14
C TYR A 188 2.26 -3.69 -1.51
N THR A 189 2.91 -3.73 -0.37
CA THR A 189 3.04 -4.91 0.49
C THR A 189 2.25 -4.67 1.77
N ALA A 190 1.27 -5.50 2.04
CA ALA A 190 0.40 -5.40 3.21
C ALA A 190 1.17 -5.73 4.50
N PRO A 191 0.74 -5.21 5.66
CA PRO A 191 1.36 -5.55 6.93
C PRO A 191 1.11 -7.02 7.27
N ARG A 192 1.97 -7.57 8.10
CA ARG A 192 1.84 -8.91 8.66
C ARG A 192 1.74 -8.83 10.17
N PHE A 193 0.87 -9.65 10.73
CA PHE A 193 0.64 -9.71 12.17
C PHE A 193 0.90 -11.12 12.68
N LYS A 194 1.39 -11.23 13.91
CA LYS A 194 1.57 -12.48 14.62
C LYS A 194 0.23 -13.03 15.10
N ALA A 195 0.25 -14.28 15.58
CA ALA A 195 -0.95 -14.92 16.12
C ALA A 195 -1.54 -14.21 17.35
N ASP A 196 -0.73 -13.47 18.08
CA ASP A 196 -1.16 -12.65 19.23
C ASP A 196 -1.72 -11.27 18.84
N GLY A 197 -1.78 -10.97 17.53
CA GLY A 197 -2.25 -9.70 17.00
C GLY A 197 -1.21 -8.58 16.96
N SER A 198 -0.01 -8.80 17.48
CA SER A 198 1.07 -7.82 17.37
C SER A 198 1.61 -7.71 15.95
N LEU A 199 2.09 -6.52 15.58
CA LEU A 199 2.71 -6.29 14.27
C LEU A 199 3.98 -7.14 14.14
N ASP A 200 4.10 -7.86 13.02
CA ASP A 200 5.31 -8.60 12.64
C ASP A 200 6.12 -7.80 11.63
N TYR A 201 5.50 -7.43 10.52
CA TYR A 201 6.08 -6.56 9.50
C TYR A 201 5.11 -5.43 9.13
N PRO A 202 5.54 -4.18 9.14
CA PRO A 202 4.72 -3.05 8.69
C PRO A 202 4.46 -3.11 7.18
N ALA A 203 3.40 -2.45 6.73
CA ALA A 203 3.15 -2.25 5.31
C ALA A 203 4.29 -1.46 4.64
N ARG A 204 4.50 -1.71 3.35
CA ARG A 204 5.51 -1.01 2.54
C ARG A 204 4.92 -0.61 1.20
N ILE A 205 5.43 0.50 0.66
CA ILE A 205 4.93 1.01 -0.61
C ILE A 205 6.04 1.61 -1.46
N THR A 206 5.99 1.32 -2.75
CA THR A 206 6.77 2.00 -3.79
C THR A 206 5.78 2.65 -4.75
N VAL A 207 6.00 3.92 -5.10
CA VAL A 207 5.11 4.67 -5.99
C VAL A 207 5.91 5.40 -7.06
N PHE A 208 5.49 5.22 -8.31
CA PHE A 208 5.86 6.08 -9.42
C PHE A 208 4.68 7.00 -9.73
N HIS A 209 4.93 8.28 -9.79
CA HIS A 209 3.98 9.30 -10.22
C HIS A 209 4.41 9.82 -11.59
N ASN A 210 3.60 9.60 -12.61
CA ASN A 210 3.93 9.93 -14.01
C ASN A 210 5.28 9.35 -14.47
N GLY A 211 5.60 8.12 -14.04
CA GLY A 211 6.86 7.44 -14.32
C GLY A 211 8.06 7.91 -13.47
N VAL A 212 7.88 8.88 -12.58
CA VAL A 212 8.92 9.39 -11.66
C VAL A 212 8.79 8.70 -10.31
N LEU A 213 9.87 8.12 -9.79
CA LEU A 213 9.89 7.49 -8.47
C LEU A 213 9.69 8.54 -7.38
N VAL A 214 8.61 8.43 -6.62
CA VAL A 214 8.23 9.38 -5.56
C VAL A 214 8.21 8.75 -4.17
N GLN A 215 7.99 7.44 -4.06
CA GLN A 215 8.14 6.65 -2.83
C GLN A 215 8.96 5.41 -3.15
N ASN A 216 10.07 5.19 -2.43
CA ASN A 216 10.98 4.07 -2.68
C ASN A 216 10.94 3.07 -1.53
N ASN A 217 10.07 2.08 -1.61
CA ASN A 217 9.93 1.01 -0.62
C ASN A 217 9.86 1.54 0.82
N VAL A 218 9.10 2.61 1.02
CA VAL A 218 8.97 3.23 2.35
C VAL A 218 8.08 2.37 3.25
N THR A 219 8.41 2.38 4.54
CA THR A 219 7.60 1.74 5.58
C THR A 219 6.44 2.65 5.93
N ILE A 220 5.21 2.13 5.88
CA ILE A 220 4.03 2.84 6.39
C ILE A 220 3.96 2.62 7.89
N ASN A 221 3.94 3.70 8.69
CA ASN A 221 4.02 3.62 10.14
C ASN A 221 2.68 3.28 10.82
N GLY A 222 1.59 3.17 10.06
CA GLY A 222 0.29 2.75 10.55
C GLY A 222 -0.89 3.42 9.87
N LEU A 223 -2.05 3.30 10.49
CA LEU A 223 -3.30 3.89 10.05
C LEU A 223 -3.15 5.39 9.76
N THR A 224 -3.66 5.85 8.61
CA THR A 224 -3.69 7.28 8.28
C THR A 224 -4.55 8.05 9.27
N LEU A 225 -3.97 9.08 9.88
CA LEU A 225 -4.61 9.95 10.85
C LEU A 225 -4.45 11.42 10.46
N TYR A 226 -5.54 12.18 10.52
CA TYR A 226 -5.47 13.63 10.39
C TYR A 226 -4.75 14.29 11.57
N ILE A 227 -4.96 13.77 12.79
CA ILE A 227 -4.33 14.22 14.04
C ILE A 227 -3.80 13.01 14.78
N GLY A 228 -2.56 13.06 15.24
CA GLY A 228 -1.92 12.02 16.03
C GLY A 228 -0.76 11.34 15.30
N LEU A 229 -0.10 10.41 15.99
CA LEU A 229 0.98 9.60 15.44
C LEU A 229 0.42 8.33 14.83
N HIS A 230 0.90 7.99 13.65
CA HIS A 230 0.53 6.75 12.96
C HIS A 230 0.90 5.54 13.82
N HIS A 231 0.04 4.54 13.84
CA HIS A 231 0.25 3.27 14.54
C HIS A 231 -0.65 2.19 13.95
N TYR A 232 -0.41 0.95 14.30
CA TYR A 232 -1.25 -0.19 13.94
C TYR A 232 -2.13 -0.53 15.14
N PRO A 233 -3.41 -0.10 15.16
CA PRO A 233 -4.27 -0.26 16.34
C PRO A 233 -4.72 -1.71 16.55
N GLU A 234 -4.80 -2.50 15.47
CA GLU A 234 -5.29 -3.87 15.47
C GLU A 234 -4.73 -4.68 14.31
N ALA A 235 -4.69 -5.99 14.45
CA ALA A 235 -4.38 -6.89 13.35
C ALA A 235 -5.52 -6.94 12.34
N HIS A 236 -5.18 -6.98 11.06
CA HIS A 236 -6.15 -7.13 9.98
C HIS A 236 -5.57 -7.96 8.82
N GLY A 237 -6.43 -8.51 7.98
CA GLY A 237 -6.07 -9.21 6.75
C GLY A 237 -6.28 -8.35 5.51
N GLU A 238 -6.51 -9.02 4.36
CA GLU A 238 -6.95 -8.35 3.13
C GLU A 238 -8.18 -7.49 3.38
N ASP A 239 -8.20 -6.29 2.78
CA ASP A 239 -9.36 -5.42 2.84
C ASP A 239 -9.48 -4.61 1.56
N VAL A 240 -10.52 -3.80 1.44
CA VAL A 240 -10.86 -3.06 0.23
C VAL A 240 -9.86 -1.95 -0.07
N ILE A 241 -9.78 -1.56 -1.34
CA ILE A 241 -9.20 -0.30 -1.76
C ILE A 241 -10.34 0.71 -1.85
N SER A 242 -10.16 1.91 -1.29
CA SER A 242 -11.16 2.96 -1.38
C SER A 242 -10.60 4.25 -1.98
N LEU A 243 -11.49 5.01 -2.61
CA LEU A 243 -11.23 6.33 -3.16
C LEU A 243 -12.06 7.36 -2.41
N GLN A 244 -11.41 8.46 -2.03
CA GLN A 244 -12.00 9.46 -1.15
C GLN A 244 -12.82 10.51 -1.92
N ASP A 245 -13.99 10.86 -1.41
CA ASP A 245 -14.68 12.11 -1.69
C ASP A 245 -14.26 13.16 -0.65
N HIS A 246 -13.45 14.13 -1.07
CA HIS A 246 -13.05 15.28 -0.25
C HIS A 246 -13.74 16.58 -0.68
N GLY A 247 -14.85 16.49 -1.42
CA GLY A 247 -15.60 17.65 -1.89
C GLY A 247 -15.11 18.24 -3.22
N ASN A 248 -14.05 17.70 -3.81
CA ASN A 248 -13.53 18.11 -5.12
C ASN A 248 -13.95 17.12 -6.22
N LYS A 249 -14.19 17.61 -7.43
CA LYS A 249 -14.57 16.82 -8.61
C LYS A 249 -13.36 16.14 -9.24
N THR A 250 -12.56 15.44 -8.44
CA THR A 250 -11.43 14.65 -8.93
C THR A 250 -11.94 13.54 -9.84
N GLN A 251 -11.23 13.29 -10.93
CA GLN A 251 -11.59 12.32 -11.95
C GLN A 251 -10.63 11.14 -11.92
N PHE A 252 -11.13 9.95 -12.28
CA PHE A 252 -10.36 8.71 -12.29
C PHE A 252 -10.67 7.89 -13.52
N ARG A 253 -9.65 7.22 -14.09
CA ARG A 253 -9.80 6.27 -15.18
C ARG A 253 -8.72 5.20 -15.15
N ASN A 254 -8.82 4.21 -16.02
CA ASN A 254 -7.82 3.18 -16.24
C ASN A 254 -7.27 2.63 -14.91
N ILE A 255 -8.15 2.00 -14.12
CA ILE A 255 -7.77 1.44 -12.83
C ILE A 255 -7.71 -0.08 -12.94
N TRP A 256 -6.54 -0.65 -12.70
CA TRP A 256 -6.34 -2.09 -12.66
C TRP A 256 -5.36 -2.51 -11.57
N LEU A 257 -5.47 -3.76 -11.17
CA LEU A 257 -4.69 -4.31 -10.07
C LEU A 257 -4.23 -5.73 -10.42
N ARG A 258 -3.02 -6.09 -9.99
CA ARG A 258 -2.53 -7.47 -9.94
C ARG A 258 -2.29 -7.87 -8.49
N LYS A 259 -2.71 -9.06 -8.08
CA LYS A 259 -2.31 -9.65 -6.80
C LYS A 259 -0.87 -10.18 -6.91
N LEU A 260 -0.09 -9.98 -5.85
CA LEU A 260 1.30 -10.41 -5.74
C LEU A 260 1.45 -11.58 -4.77
#